data_bcc734cf6472112a276f477e9db30a2c
#
_entry.id   bcc734cf6472112a276f477e9db30a2c
#
_cell.length_a   1.000
_cell.length_b   1.000
_cell.length_c   1.000
_cell.angle_alpha   90.00
_cell.angle_beta   90.00
_cell.angle_gamma   90.00
#
_symmetry.space_group_name_H-M   'P 1'
#
loop_
_entity.id
_entity.type
_entity.pdbx_description
1 polymer ?
#
loop_
_entity_poly.entity_id
_entity_poly.type
_entity_poly.pdbx_seq_one_letter_code
_entity_poly.pdbx_strand_id
1 'polypeptide(L)'
;MRIISKKLVIEELEKLIRRIDYIKTLHGYHPDFNDWRKDVEMYLAFVYKDKQSKIRDFSHIEFFSPVFSEVVKDRERYIDGMNAARDMLNLYLEDIKLNWPEDKLTVKIASMEKSIENFVFSHYIAASVVIILAFMYIVIFIPKMI
;
A
#
# COMPACT_ATOMS: atom_id res chain seq x y z
N MET A 1 -7.38 -18.77 15.02
CA MET A 1 -8.09 -17.47 15.03
C MET A 1 -7.17 -16.47 15.74
N ARG A 2 -6.52 -15.54 15.05
CA ARG A 2 -5.70 -14.51 15.71
C ARG A 2 -6.58 -13.31 16.01
N ILE A 3 -6.61 -12.92 17.27
CA ILE A 3 -7.27 -11.67 17.71
C ILE A 3 -6.29 -10.56 17.38
N ILE A 4 -6.69 -9.60 16.52
CA ILE A 4 -5.89 -8.41 16.28
C ILE A 4 -6.06 -7.47 17.46
N SER A 5 -4.99 -7.26 18.18
CA SER A 5 -5.01 -6.36 19.32
C SER A 5 -5.01 -4.90 18.85
N LYS A 6 -5.70 -4.02 19.61
CA LYS A 6 -5.63 -2.57 19.46
C LYS A 6 -4.19 -2.08 19.36
N LYS A 7 -3.30 -2.64 20.17
CA LYS A 7 -1.88 -2.31 20.17
C LYS A 7 -1.22 -2.52 18.81
N LEU A 8 -1.44 -3.67 18.18
CA LEU A 8 -0.87 -3.97 16.87
C LEU A 8 -1.38 -3.00 15.79
N VAL A 9 -2.67 -2.68 15.82
CA VAL A 9 -3.26 -1.72 14.87
C VAL A 9 -2.63 -0.34 15.03
N ILE A 10 -2.45 0.13 16.26
CA ILE A 10 -1.78 1.41 16.56
C ILE A 10 -0.34 1.40 16.05
N GLU A 11 0.44 0.36 16.38
CA GLU A 11 1.85 0.23 15.97
C GLU A 11 2.03 0.27 14.46
N GLU A 12 1.17 -0.41 13.70
CA GLU A 12 1.23 -0.38 12.22
C GLU A 12 0.86 0.99 11.65
N LEU A 13 -0.15 1.66 12.20
CA LEU A 13 -0.49 3.02 11.76
C LEU A 13 0.64 4.02 12.06
N GLU A 14 1.20 3.96 13.24
CA GLU A 14 2.34 4.81 13.60
C GLU A 14 3.57 4.56 12.71
N LYS A 15 3.79 3.32 12.28
CA LYS A 15 4.84 2.98 11.32
C LYS A 15 4.60 3.61 9.95
N LEU A 16 3.35 3.58 9.45
CA LEU A 16 2.98 4.25 8.20
C LEU A 16 3.16 5.76 8.29
N ILE A 17 2.79 6.38 9.43
CA ILE A 17 2.98 7.81 9.68
C ILE A 17 4.47 8.18 9.72
N ARG A 18 5.30 7.40 10.40
CA ARG A 18 6.77 7.65 10.46
C ARG A 18 7.44 7.58 9.09
N ARG A 19 6.95 6.72 8.18
CA ARG A 19 7.49 6.65 6.81
C ARG A 19 7.28 7.93 6.01
N ILE A 20 6.32 8.78 6.36
CA ILE A 20 6.02 10.03 5.66
C ILE A 20 7.25 10.94 5.57
N ASP A 21 8.06 11.04 6.63
CA ASP A 21 9.24 11.91 6.61
C ASP A 21 10.26 11.49 5.55
N TYR A 22 10.49 10.20 5.43
CA TYR A 22 11.31 9.65 4.35
C TYR A 22 10.66 9.86 2.98
N ILE A 23 9.40 9.50 2.82
CA ILE A 23 8.66 9.61 1.55
C ILE A 23 8.62 11.07 1.06
N LYS A 24 8.49 12.04 1.94
CA LYS A 24 8.54 13.47 1.60
C LYS A 24 9.87 13.92 1.00
N THR A 25 10.98 13.22 1.25
CA THR A 25 12.27 13.54 0.63
C THR A 25 12.36 13.09 -0.82
N LEU A 26 11.51 12.15 -1.22
CA LEU A 26 11.44 11.61 -2.57
C LEU A 26 10.60 12.52 -3.48
N HIS A 27 10.51 12.18 -4.75
CA HIS A 27 9.54 12.78 -5.66
C HIS A 27 8.28 11.89 -5.75
N GLY A 28 7.15 12.50 -6.11
CA GLY A 28 5.85 11.82 -6.09
C GLY A 28 5.68 10.66 -7.08
N TYR A 29 6.60 10.51 -8.04
CA TYR A 29 6.61 9.37 -8.97
C TYR A 29 7.55 8.24 -8.51
N HIS A 30 8.15 8.38 -7.32
CA HIS A 30 9.03 7.33 -6.80
C HIS A 30 8.22 6.08 -6.43
N PRO A 31 8.70 4.86 -6.72
CA PRO A 31 8.02 3.61 -6.38
C PRO A 31 7.62 3.53 -4.90
N ASP A 32 8.51 3.94 -3.98
CA ASP A 32 8.26 3.90 -2.54
C ASP A 32 7.05 4.74 -2.11
N PHE A 33 6.75 5.86 -2.82
CA PHE A 33 5.54 6.63 -2.57
C PHE A 33 4.28 5.82 -2.95
N ASN A 34 4.30 5.18 -4.11
CA ASN A 34 3.17 4.36 -4.56
C ASN A 34 2.94 3.16 -3.64
N ASP A 35 4.01 2.51 -3.17
CA ASP A 35 3.94 1.39 -2.26
C ASP A 35 3.42 1.85 -0.89
N TRP A 36 3.93 2.96 -0.35
CA TRP A 36 3.42 3.54 0.88
C TRP A 36 1.93 3.90 0.78
N ARG A 37 1.49 4.49 -0.33
CA ARG A 37 0.08 4.84 -0.54
C ARG A 37 -0.81 3.61 -0.55
N LYS A 38 -0.40 2.55 -1.24
CA LYS A 38 -1.11 1.26 -1.23
C LYS A 38 -1.16 0.64 0.17
N ASP A 39 -0.04 0.67 0.90
CA ASP A 39 0.03 0.17 2.27
C ASP A 39 -1.00 0.90 3.16
N VAL A 40 -1.10 2.23 3.04
CA VAL A 40 -2.10 3.03 3.77
C VAL A 40 -3.52 2.65 3.36
N GLU A 41 -3.83 2.58 2.07
CA GLU A 41 -5.15 2.21 1.57
C GLU A 41 -5.56 0.81 2.06
N MET A 42 -4.65 -0.17 2.00
CA MET A 42 -4.87 -1.53 2.51
C MET A 42 -5.10 -1.54 4.02
N TYR A 43 -4.31 -0.78 4.77
CA TYR A 43 -4.47 -0.65 6.20
C TYR A 43 -5.84 -0.05 6.57
N LEU A 44 -6.24 1.04 5.91
CA LEU A 44 -7.53 1.68 6.14
C LEU A 44 -8.70 0.75 5.77
N ALA A 45 -8.60 0.03 4.66
CA ALA A 45 -9.59 -0.98 4.25
C ALA A 45 -9.74 -2.10 5.29
N PHE A 46 -8.64 -2.48 5.92
CA PHE A 46 -8.62 -3.49 6.95
C PHE A 46 -9.25 -3.02 8.25
N VAL A 47 -8.85 -1.83 8.74
CA VAL A 47 -9.28 -1.28 10.04
C VAL A 47 -10.72 -0.74 9.98
N TYR A 48 -11.07 -0.11 8.86
CA TYR A 48 -12.37 0.56 8.68
C TYR A 48 -13.26 -0.16 7.68
N LYS A 49 -13.29 -1.48 7.71
CA LYS A 49 -14.00 -2.35 6.76
C LYS A 49 -15.43 -1.91 6.46
N ASP A 50 -16.15 -1.40 7.46
CA ASP A 50 -17.55 -0.95 7.34
C ASP A 50 -17.67 0.58 7.11
N LYS A 51 -16.54 1.31 7.06
CA LYS A 51 -16.48 2.77 6.92
C LYS A 51 -15.70 3.15 5.67
N GLN A 52 -16.22 2.85 4.51
CA GLN A 52 -15.58 3.18 3.22
C GLN A 52 -15.30 4.68 3.03
N SER A 53 -15.99 5.56 3.78
CA SER A 53 -15.71 6.99 3.77
C SER A 53 -14.25 7.29 4.13
N LYS A 54 -13.68 6.62 5.13
CA LYS A 54 -12.29 6.85 5.57
C LYS A 54 -11.26 6.54 4.48
N ILE A 55 -11.50 5.47 3.71
CA ILE A 55 -10.66 5.10 2.58
C ILE A 55 -10.79 6.14 1.47
N ARG A 56 -12.02 6.53 1.17
CA ARG A 56 -12.32 7.53 0.15
C ARG A 56 -11.71 8.89 0.50
N ASP A 57 -11.81 9.32 1.77
CA ASP A 57 -11.23 10.59 2.22
C ASP A 57 -9.72 10.60 1.99
N PHE A 58 -9.01 9.50 2.27
CA PHE A 58 -7.59 9.37 1.97
C PHE A 58 -7.31 9.37 0.46
N SER A 59 -8.12 8.67 -0.33
CA SER A 59 -7.95 8.59 -1.79
C SER A 59 -8.17 9.94 -2.50
N HIS A 60 -8.90 10.88 -1.88
CA HIS A 60 -9.14 12.22 -2.40
C HIS A 60 -8.00 13.21 -2.09
N ILE A 61 -6.99 12.81 -1.34
CA ILE A 61 -5.82 13.67 -1.14
C ILE A 61 -5.10 13.87 -2.48
N GLU A 62 -5.00 15.12 -2.91
CA GLU A 62 -4.31 15.50 -4.13
C GLU A 62 -2.80 15.59 -3.89
N PHE A 63 -2.05 14.62 -4.38
CA PHE A 63 -0.59 14.62 -4.33
C PHE A 63 0.04 15.25 -5.58
N PHE A 64 -0.74 15.41 -6.66
CA PHE A 64 -0.27 15.91 -7.95
C PHE A 64 -1.26 16.90 -8.54
N SER A 65 -0.74 17.77 -9.42
CA SER A 65 -1.62 18.62 -10.22
C SER A 65 -2.26 17.82 -11.35
N PRO A 66 -3.55 17.97 -11.60
CA PRO A 66 -4.21 17.39 -12.77
C PRO A 66 -3.77 18.07 -14.09
N VAL A 67 -3.12 19.23 -14.02
CA VAL A 67 -2.61 19.99 -15.17
C VAL A 67 -1.10 19.87 -15.15
N PHE A 68 -0.49 19.60 -16.32
CA PHE A 68 0.96 19.65 -16.50
C PHE A 68 1.46 21.07 -16.17
N SER A 69 1.74 21.31 -14.91
CA SER A 69 2.20 22.57 -14.39
C SER A 69 3.68 22.49 -14.01
N GLU A 70 4.28 23.65 -13.83
CA GLU A 70 5.69 23.80 -13.51
C GLU A 70 6.16 22.83 -12.40
N VAL A 71 7.29 22.20 -12.59
CA VAL A 71 7.92 21.21 -11.68
C VAL A 71 7.94 21.68 -10.22
N VAL A 72 8.10 22.98 -10.00
CA VAL A 72 8.11 23.60 -8.66
C VAL A 72 6.74 23.47 -7.98
N LYS A 73 5.65 23.76 -8.70
CA LYS A 73 4.29 23.66 -8.16
C LYS A 73 3.89 22.21 -7.88
N ASP A 74 4.38 21.26 -8.65
CA ASP A 74 4.16 19.85 -8.40
C ASP A 74 4.87 19.39 -7.12
N ARG A 75 6.04 19.94 -6.83
CA ARG A 75 6.77 19.65 -5.58
C ARG A 75 6.02 20.20 -4.35
N GLU A 76 5.53 21.43 -4.41
CA GLU A 76 4.76 22.02 -3.32
C GLU A 76 3.47 21.22 -3.06
N ARG A 77 2.69 20.91 -4.08
CA ARG A 77 1.49 20.07 -3.95
C ARG A 77 1.77 18.70 -3.37
N TYR A 78 2.85 18.07 -3.82
CA TYR A 78 3.27 16.80 -3.25
C TYR A 78 3.51 16.91 -1.75
N ILE A 79 4.25 17.93 -1.32
CA ILE A 79 4.51 18.18 0.11
C ILE A 79 3.23 18.47 0.88
N ASP A 80 2.33 19.27 0.32
CA ASP A 80 1.04 19.60 0.93
C ASP A 80 0.15 18.36 1.04
N GLY A 81 0.08 17.54 0.00
CA GLY A 81 -0.61 16.26 0.01
C GLY A 81 -0.05 15.30 1.07
N MET A 82 1.28 15.25 1.23
CA MET A 82 1.91 14.43 2.27
C MET A 82 1.64 14.96 3.68
N ASN A 83 1.54 16.28 3.87
CA ASN A 83 1.15 16.88 5.14
C ASN A 83 -0.32 16.58 5.46
N ALA A 84 -1.22 16.77 4.48
CA ALA A 84 -2.64 16.42 4.62
C ALA A 84 -2.84 14.93 4.96
N ALA A 85 -2.08 14.04 4.32
CA ALA A 85 -2.10 12.62 4.65
C ALA A 85 -1.65 12.36 6.08
N ARG A 86 -0.58 13.01 6.54
CA ARG A 86 -0.11 12.91 7.93
C ARG A 86 -1.18 13.32 8.93
N ASP A 87 -1.79 14.48 8.70
CA ASP A 87 -2.79 15.03 9.61
C ASP A 87 -4.01 14.10 9.67
N MET A 88 -4.46 13.59 8.53
CA MET A 88 -5.56 12.64 8.46
C MET A 88 -5.24 11.32 9.18
N LEU A 89 -4.05 10.76 8.97
CA LEU A 89 -3.65 9.52 9.65
C LEU A 89 -3.48 9.71 11.17
N ASN A 90 -3.04 10.87 11.61
CA ASN A 90 -3.01 11.20 13.04
C ASN A 90 -4.42 11.28 13.63
N LEU A 91 -5.39 11.89 12.93
CA LEU A 91 -6.79 11.87 13.36
C LEU A 91 -7.34 10.45 13.46
N TYR A 92 -6.98 9.57 12.53
CA TYR A 92 -7.39 8.17 12.59
C TYR A 92 -6.69 7.40 13.71
N LEU A 93 -5.45 7.73 14.01
CA LEU A 93 -4.73 7.17 15.15
C LEU A 93 -5.43 7.51 16.48
N GLU A 94 -5.83 8.78 16.64
CA GLU A 94 -6.58 9.20 17.83
C GLU A 94 -7.98 8.56 17.89
N ASP A 95 -8.69 8.45 16.75
CA ASP A 95 -9.97 7.73 16.68
C ASP A 95 -9.83 6.27 17.15
N ILE A 96 -8.77 5.57 16.70
CA ILE A 96 -8.48 4.20 17.13
C ILE A 96 -8.17 4.14 18.62
N LYS A 97 -7.37 5.07 19.15
CA LYS A 97 -7.03 5.11 20.57
C LYS A 97 -8.25 5.30 21.45
N LEU A 98 -9.20 6.12 21.03
CA LEU A 98 -10.40 6.46 21.81
C LEU A 98 -11.55 5.47 21.62
N ASN A 99 -11.79 5.03 20.39
CA ASN A 99 -13.04 4.39 19.99
C ASN A 99 -12.86 2.93 19.52
N TRP A 100 -11.70 2.31 19.75
CA TRP A 100 -11.49 0.92 19.35
C TRP A 100 -12.45 -0.01 20.09
N PRO A 101 -13.28 -0.79 19.37
CA PRO A 101 -14.17 -1.75 19.99
C PRO A 101 -13.34 -2.90 20.59
N GLU A 102 -13.26 -2.99 21.91
CA GLU A 102 -12.47 -4.02 22.60
C GLU A 102 -12.94 -5.45 22.30
N ASP A 103 -14.18 -5.63 21.82
CA ASP A 103 -14.84 -6.95 21.76
C ASP A 103 -15.09 -7.54 20.36
N LYS A 104 -14.70 -6.93 19.25
CA LYS A 104 -15.27 -7.34 17.95
C LYS A 104 -14.35 -7.51 16.73
N LEU A 105 -13.06 -7.73 16.87
CA LEU A 105 -12.27 -8.09 15.68
C LEU A 105 -11.60 -9.46 15.80
N THR A 106 -12.45 -10.48 15.79
CA THR A 106 -12.03 -11.81 15.35
C THR A 106 -11.91 -11.77 13.82
N VAL A 107 -10.83 -11.22 13.31
CA VAL A 107 -10.58 -11.25 11.88
C VAL A 107 -9.95 -12.59 11.52
N LYS A 108 -10.53 -13.28 10.57
CA LYS A 108 -9.93 -14.46 9.94
C LYS A 108 -8.66 -14.05 9.19
N ILE A 109 -7.53 -13.96 9.88
CA ILE A 109 -6.20 -13.72 9.27
C ILE A 109 -5.86 -14.82 8.25
N ALA A 110 -6.36 -16.04 8.44
CA ALA A 110 -6.20 -17.13 7.48
C ALA A 110 -6.62 -16.79 6.03
N SER A 111 -7.49 -15.79 5.84
CA SER A 111 -7.87 -15.35 4.49
C SER A 111 -6.87 -14.34 3.89
N MET A 112 -6.15 -13.59 4.71
CA MET A 112 -5.13 -12.64 4.24
C MET A 112 -3.78 -13.33 3.99
N GLU A 113 -3.36 -14.23 4.87
CA GLU A 113 -2.18 -15.09 4.62
C GLU A 113 -2.35 -15.85 3.31
N LYS A 114 -3.52 -16.45 3.09
CA LYS A 114 -3.82 -17.18 1.85
C LYS A 114 -3.90 -16.27 0.61
N SER A 115 -4.30 -15.00 0.77
CA SER A 115 -4.33 -14.03 -0.33
C SER A 115 -2.93 -13.53 -0.68
N ILE A 116 -2.07 -13.30 0.32
CA ILE A 116 -0.67 -12.91 0.13
C ILE A 116 0.13 -14.09 -0.42
N GLU A 117 -0.05 -15.29 0.13
CA GLU A 117 0.58 -16.49 -0.40
C GLU A 117 0.16 -16.77 -1.85
N ASN A 118 -1.13 -16.64 -2.18
CA ASN A 118 -1.61 -16.81 -3.55
C ASN A 118 -1.07 -15.73 -4.49
N PHE A 119 -0.92 -14.49 -4.05
CA PHE A 119 -0.36 -13.41 -4.86
C PHE A 119 1.14 -13.64 -5.12
N VAL A 120 1.90 -13.97 -4.09
CA VAL A 120 3.34 -14.30 -4.21
C VAL A 120 3.52 -15.54 -5.08
N PHE A 121 2.73 -16.61 -4.84
CA PHE A 121 2.82 -17.86 -5.58
C PHE A 121 2.43 -17.68 -7.06
N SER A 122 1.42 -16.88 -7.36
CA SER A 122 1.00 -16.53 -8.73
C SER A 122 2.12 -15.82 -9.50
N HIS A 123 2.86 -14.90 -8.87
CA HIS A 123 3.99 -14.22 -9.51
C HIS A 123 5.18 -15.14 -9.73
N TYR A 124 5.47 -16.05 -8.80
CA TYR A 124 6.52 -17.05 -8.97
C TYR A 124 6.20 -18.05 -10.09
N ILE A 125 4.95 -18.50 -10.20
CA ILE A 125 4.52 -19.40 -11.29
C ILE A 125 4.62 -18.69 -12.64
N ALA A 126 4.14 -17.43 -12.74
CA ALA A 126 4.23 -16.66 -13.98
C ALA A 126 5.69 -16.46 -14.42
N ALA A 127 6.58 -16.09 -13.51
CA ALA A 127 8.01 -15.96 -13.81
C ALA A 127 8.65 -17.28 -14.23
N SER A 128 8.30 -18.39 -13.58
CA SER A 128 8.82 -19.73 -13.92
C SER A 128 8.37 -20.18 -15.29
N VAL A 129 7.12 -19.93 -15.66
CA VAL A 129 6.59 -20.27 -17.01
C VAL A 129 7.31 -19.48 -18.08
N VAL A 130 7.56 -18.17 -17.87
CA VAL A 130 8.30 -17.34 -18.84
C VAL A 130 9.72 -17.84 -19.03
N ILE A 131 10.42 -18.22 -17.95
CA ILE A 131 11.78 -18.76 -18.02
C ILE A 131 11.80 -20.10 -18.78
N ILE A 132 10.85 -21.00 -18.52
CA ILE A 132 10.75 -22.29 -19.20
C ILE A 132 10.49 -22.11 -20.70
N LEU A 133 9.56 -21.19 -21.06
CA LEU A 133 9.27 -20.90 -22.46
C LEU A 133 10.47 -20.27 -23.19
N ALA A 134 11.21 -19.38 -22.53
CA ALA A 134 12.43 -18.82 -23.08
C ALA A 134 13.51 -19.90 -23.29
N PHE A 135 13.67 -20.84 -22.35
CA PHE A 135 14.61 -21.96 -22.48
C PHE A 135 14.22 -22.92 -23.58
N MET A 136 12.93 -23.26 -23.71
CA MET A 136 12.44 -24.08 -24.83
C MET A 136 12.65 -23.41 -26.17
N TYR A 137 12.45 -22.09 -26.25
CA TYR A 137 12.69 -21.33 -27.49
C TYR A 137 14.18 -21.42 -27.89
N ILE A 138 15.09 -21.24 -26.96
CA ILE A 138 16.54 -21.32 -27.18
C ILE A 138 16.93 -22.72 -27.68
N VAL A 139 16.45 -23.78 -27.02
CA VAL A 139 16.81 -25.17 -27.34
C VAL A 139 16.24 -25.61 -28.71
N ILE A 140 15.05 -25.15 -29.08
CA ILE A 140 14.38 -25.59 -30.31
C ILE A 140 14.82 -24.78 -31.55
N PHE A 141 15.08 -23.48 -31.37
CA PHE A 141 15.30 -22.59 -32.53
C PHE A 141 16.78 -22.28 -32.79
N ILE A 142 17.65 -22.21 -31.80
CA ILE A 142 19.06 -21.89 -32.01
C ILE A 142 19.80 -23.00 -32.80
N PRO A 143 19.61 -24.31 -32.56
CA PRO A 143 20.28 -25.34 -33.34
C PRO A 143 19.90 -25.42 -34.83
N LYS A 144 18.83 -24.74 -35.22
CA LYS A 144 18.38 -24.71 -36.62
C LYS A 144 18.93 -23.50 -37.41
N MET A 145 19.67 -22.64 -36.76
CA MET A 145 20.30 -21.45 -37.38
C MET A 145 21.81 -21.62 -37.63
N ILE A 146 22.40 -22.78 -37.27
CA ILE A 146 23.77 -23.19 -37.56
C ILE A 146 23.71 -24.30 -38.60
#